data_83f37afe921c7d95efb2957638b0022b
#
_entry.id   83f37afe921c7d95efb2957638b0022b
#
_cell.length_a   1.000
_cell.length_b   1.000
_cell.length_c   1.000
_cell.angle_alpha   90.00
_cell.angle_beta   90.00
_cell.angle_gamma   90.00
#
_symmetry.space_group_name_H-M   'P 1'
#
loop_
_entity.id
_entity.type
_entity.pdbx_description
1 polymer ?
#
loop_
_entity_poly.entity_id
_entity_poly.type
_entity_poly.pdbx_seq_one_letter_code
_entity_poly.pdbx_strand_id
1 'polypeptide(L)'
;MSIATDTNIGARSDRLVEALAGPAVDLILVTDLVNVRYLTGYTGSNGLALIGPDTRVFITDFRYVEQSAVEVDPSFARRQTSTAVDLADELPNVLPAGQIKLGFDDSHMSVAQYGRLGGILGDRVTLVPVGGLVEELRRVKDAEEIEKIAAAQAIADAALEALLAGPMIGRTERELALQLEHDMRLRGASGPSFDSIIAAGPHGALPHASPRDVAIEAGQLVVIDWGAQVDGYASDCTRTVAAGEISDTAREAYELVLSAQLAAVDAVTAGADCFSIDAVARQIISAAGHGEHFGHGLGHGVGLDIHEAPTLSKRIEAGADELRVNDVVTIEPGVYLPGEFGIRIEDLLVVTAGAPRILTSIPKALRTVS
;
A
#
# COMPACT_ATOMS: atom_id res chain seq x y z
N MET A 1 -24.20 -5.67 -12.18
CA MET A 1 -23.49 -4.41 -12.00
C MET A 1 -22.55 -4.27 -13.18
N SER A 2 -22.65 -3.19 -13.96
CA SER A 2 -21.67 -2.90 -15.02
C SER A 2 -20.36 -2.55 -14.32
N ILE A 3 -19.33 -3.34 -14.53
CA ILE A 3 -17.97 -2.97 -14.13
C ILE A 3 -17.64 -1.75 -14.98
N ALA A 4 -17.52 -0.57 -14.37
CA ALA A 4 -17.03 0.60 -15.06
C ALA A 4 -15.59 0.29 -15.48
N THR A 5 -15.34 0.22 -16.78
CA THR A 5 -13.97 0.11 -17.30
C THR A 5 -13.23 1.37 -16.88
N ASP A 6 -12.13 1.19 -16.13
CA ASP A 6 -11.21 2.27 -15.77
C ASP A 6 -10.76 2.98 -17.06
N THR A 7 -11.14 4.23 -17.21
CA THR A 7 -10.95 5.01 -18.45
C THR A 7 -9.48 5.36 -18.71
N ASN A 8 -8.57 5.03 -17.80
CA ASN A 8 -7.19 5.49 -17.82
C ASN A 8 -6.13 4.42 -18.15
N ILE A 9 -6.54 3.15 -18.29
CA ILE A 9 -5.63 2.01 -18.51
C ILE A 9 -4.79 2.19 -19.78
N GLY A 10 -5.39 2.60 -20.88
CA GLY A 10 -4.68 2.88 -22.13
C GLY A 10 -3.56 3.91 -21.95
N ALA A 11 -3.85 5.01 -21.24
CA ALA A 11 -2.87 6.06 -20.98
C ALA A 11 -1.73 5.60 -20.03
N ARG A 12 -2.00 4.66 -19.09
CA ARG A 12 -0.97 4.06 -18.23
C ARG A 12 0.02 3.24 -19.05
N SER A 13 -0.48 2.43 -19.99
CA SER A 13 0.34 1.66 -20.91
C SER A 13 1.15 2.54 -21.86
N ASP A 14 0.60 3.68 -22.33
CA ASP A 14 1.34 4.65 -23.16
C ASP A 14 2.51 5.27 -22.37
N ARG A 15 2.27 5.71 -21.13
CA ARG A 15 3.35 6.24 -20.25
C ARG A 15 4.43 5.19 -19.98
N LEU A 16 4.06 3.91 -19.81
CA LEU A 16 5.03 2.85 -19.67
C LEU A 16 5.90 2.70 -20.91
N VAL A 17 5.31 2.75 -22.09
CA VAL A 17 6.05 2.70 -23.36
C VAL A 17 7.04 3.85 -23.49
N GLU A 18 6.66 5.06 -23.09
CA GLU A 18 7.57 6.22 -23.05
C GLU A 18 8.75 5.98 -22.08
N ALA A 19 8.48 5.36 -20.92
CA ALA A 19 9.49 5.05 -19.90
C ALA A 19 10.53 4.01 -20.36
N LEU A 20 10.19 3.11 -21.32
CA LEU A 20 11.11 2.11 -21.86
C LEU A 20 12.35 2.72 -22.54
N ALA A 21 12.28 3.98 -22.96
CA ALA A 21 13.42 4.69 -23.57
C ALA A 21 14.60 4.84 -22.58
N GLY A 22 14.33 4.98 -21.28
CA GLY A 22 15.37 5.13 -20.25
C GLY A 22 16.32 3.94 -20.18
N PRO A 23 15.83 2.71 -19.93
CA PRO A 23 16.66 1.50 -19.93
C PRO A 23 17.03 0.99 -21.33
N ALA A 24 16.55 1.63 -22.40
CA ALA A 24 16.78 1.26 -23.80
C ALA A 24 16.36 -0.20 -24.12
N VAL A 25 15.16 -0.59 -23.67
CA VAL A 25 14.52 -1.88 -23.97
C VAL A 25 13.42 -1.71 -25.02
N ASP A 26 13.17 -2.76 -25.79
CA ASP A 26 12.17 -2.74 -26.86
C ASP A 26 10.76 -3.03 -26.33
N LEU A 27 10.67 -3.89 -25.31
CA LEU A 27 9.45 -4.39 -24.71
C LEU A 27 9.69 -4.61 -23.21
N ILE A 28 8.62 -4.64 -22.43
CA ILE A 28 8.64 -5.08 -21.03
C ILE A 28 7.68 -6.26 -20.83
N LEU A 29 8.13 -7.26 -20.09
CA LEU A 29 7.33 -8.36 -19.57
C LEU A 29 6.93 -8.04 -18.13
N VAL A 30 5.64 -7.90 -17.88
CA VAL A 30 5.06 -7.63 -16.55
C VAL A 30 4.43 -8.92 -16.04
N THR A 31 4.94 -9.42 -14.91
CA THR A 31 4.52 -10.69 -14.31
C THR A 31 3.93 -10.52 -12.90
N ASP A 32 4.23 -9.41 -12.22
CA ASP A 32 3.58 -9.07 -10.97
C ASP A 32 2.11 -8.73 -11.20
N LEU A 33 1.21 -9.39 -10.46
CA LEU A 33 -0.23 -9.27 -10.69
C LEU A 33 -0.80 -7.90 -10.32
N VAL A 34 -0.16 -7.18 -9.40
CA VAL A 34 -0.55 -5.81 -9.05
C VAL A 34 -0.26 -4.88 -10.22
N ASN A 35 0.93 -5.02 -10.82
CA ASN A 35 1.33 -4.28 -12.01
C ASN A 35 0.52 -4.67 -13.26
N VAL A 36 0.22 -5.97 -13.42
CA VAL A 36 -0.68 -6.45 -14.48
C VAL A 36 -2.05 -5.80 -14.34
N ARG A 37 -2.61 -5.76 -13.11
CA ARG A 37 -3.89 -5.09 -12.85
C ARG A 37 -3.84 -3.60 -13.20
N TYR A 38 -2.81 -2.89 -12.74
CA TYR A 38 -2.64 -1.46 -13.03
C TYR A 38 -2.65 -1.12 -14.51
N LEU A 39 -2.00 -1.97 -15.33
CA LEU A 39 -1.79 -1.76 -16.77
C LEU A 39 -2.89 -2.34 -17.65
N THR A 40 -3.65 -3.33 -17.18
CA THR A 40 -4.61 -4.06 -18.00
C THR A 40 -6.04 -4.06 -17.47
N GLY A 41 -6.25 -3.75 -16.18
CA GLY A 41 -7.52 -3.89 -15.46
C GLY A 41 -7.81 -5.29 -14.95
N TYR A 42 -7.00 -6.29 -15.28
CA TYR A 42 -7.23 -7.67 -14.91
C TYR A 42 -7.04 -7.94 -13.41
N THR A 43 -8.02 -8.58 -12.78
CA THR A 43 -8.04 -8.86 -11.34
C THR A 43 -7.83 -10.33 -10.97
N GLY A 44 -7.64 -11.21 -11.95
CA GLY A 44 -7.45 -12.64 -11.72
C GLY A 44 -6.06 -12.98 -11.18
N SER A 45 -5.91 -14.22 -10.72
CA SER A 45 -4.70 -14.69 -10.01
C SER A 45 -3.64 -15.36 -10.90
N ASN A 46 -3.80 -15.33 -12.23
CA ASN A 46 -2.81 -15.86 -13.18
C ASN A 46 -2.88 -15.10 -14.51
N GLY A 47 -1.87 -14.28 -14.78
CA GLY A 47 -1.79 -13.46 -15.98
C GLY A 47 -0.43 -12.80 -16.10
N LEU A 48 -0.05 -12.45 -17.32
CA LEU A 48 1.11 -11.59 -17.60
C LEU A 48 0.79 -10.65 -18.77
N ALA A 49 1.51 -9.54 -18.84
CA ALA A 49 1.39 -8.59 -19.93
C ALA A 49 2.74 -8.38 -20.62
N LEU A 50 2.72 -8.30 -21.96
CA LEU A 50 3.84 -7.91 -22.77
C LEU A 50 3.50 -6.57 -23.43
N ILE A 51 4.31 -5.53 -23.14
CA ILE A 51 4.03 -4.16 -23.55
C ILE A 51 5.23 -3.55 -24.26
N GLY A 52 4.98 -2.88 -25.37
CA GLY A 52 5.93 -2.11 -26.14
C GLY A 52 5.24 -1.16 -27.12
N PRO A 53 5.97 -0.42 -27.96
CA PRO A 53 5.38 0.61 -28.84
C PRO A 53 4.24 0.10 -29.72
N ASP A 54 4.40 -1.08 -30.33
CA ASP A 54 3.40 -1.71 -31.19
C ASP A 54 2.88 -3.03 -30.62
N THR A 55 3.11 -3.29 -29.32
CA THR A 55 2.81 -4.57 -28.67
C THR A 55 2.05 -4.35 -27.39
N ARG A 56 0.82 -4.85 -27.33
CA ARG A 56 0.02 -4.98 -26.10
C ARG A 56 -0.63 -6.34 -26.10
N VAL A 57 -0.04 -7.28 -25.38
CA VAL A 57 -0.52 -8.65 -25.29
C VAL A 57 -0.72 -9.02 -23.83
N PHE A 58 -1.90 -9.49 -23.53
CA PHE A 58 -2.23 -10.11 -22.23
C PHE A 58 -2.32 -11.62 -22.40
N ILE A 59 -1.66 -12.38 -21.55
CA ILE A 59 -1.64 -13.85 -21.58
C ILE A 59 -2.19 -14.40 -20.26
N THR A 60 -3.14 -15.33 -20.36
CA THR A 60 -3.69 -16.05 -19.21
C THR A 60 -4.01 -17.50 -19.61
N ASP A 61 -4.50 -18.29 -18.66
CA ASP A 61 -4.95 -19.66 -18.95
C ASP A 61 -6.47 -19.76 -19.09
N PHE A 62 -6.93 -20.96 -19.46
CA PHE A 62 -8.35 -21.20 -19.79
C PHE A 62 -9.33 -20.90 -18.64
N ARG A 63 -8.87 -20.91 -17.37
CA ARG A 63 -9.73 -20.62 -16.20
C ARG A 63 -10.23 -19.18 -16.18
N TYR A 64 -9.52 -18.28 -16.85
CA TYR A 64 -9.75 -16.83 -16.82
C TYR A 64 -10.23 -16.25 -18.15
N VAL A 65 -10.68 -17.11 -19.10
CA VAL A 65 -11.11 -16.65 -20.42
C VAL A 65 -12.26 -15.66 -20.34
N GLU A 66 -13.31 -16.02 -19.61
CA GLU A 66 -14.49 -15.18 -19.45
C GLU A 66 -14.17 -13.90 -18.65
N GLN A 67 -13.41 -14.03 -17.56
CA GLN A 67 -13.02 -12.91 -16.73
C GLN A 67 -12.16 -11.92 -17.51
N SER A 68 -11.11 -12.39 -18.18
CA SER A 68 -10.24 -11.52 -18.98
C SER A 68 -10.96 -10.88 -20.18
N ALA A 69 -12.04 -11.50 -20.68
CA ALA A 69 -12.86 -10.92 -21.73
C ALA A 69 -13.63 -9.67 -21.30
N VAL A 70 -13.92 -9.58 -20.00
CA VAL A 70 -14.67 -8.47 -19.42
C VAL A 70 -13.76 -7.40 -18.83
N GLU A 71 -12.65 -7.82 -18.21
CA GLU A 71 -11.80 -6.93 -17.40
C GLU A 71 -10.64 -6.33 -18.17
N VAL A 72 -10.00 -7.11 -19.08
CA VAL A 72 -8.80 -6.63 -19.78
C VAL A 72 -9.17 -5.54 -20.79
N ASP A 73 -8.45 -4.42 -20.71
CA ASP A 73 -8.65 -3.27 -21.61
C ASP A 73 -8.60 -3.72 -23.09
N PRO A 74 -9.53 -3.25 -23.93
CA PRO A 74 -9.63 -3.64 -25.34
C PRO A 74 -8.39 -3.35 -26.19
N SER A 75 -7.47 -2.49 -25.74
CA SER A 75 -6.20 -2.25 -26.43
C SER A 75 -5.27 -3.46 -26.40
N PHE A 76 -5.50 -4.43 -25.50
CA PHE A 76 -4.68 -5.64 -25.39
C PHE A 76 -5.21 -6.78 -26.26
N ALA A 77 -4.33 -7.36 -27.09
CA ALA A 77 -4.58 -8.66 -27.71
C ALA A 77 -4.48 -9.76 -26.66
N ARG A 78 -5.60 -10.48 -26.42
CA ARG A 78 -5.61 -11.56 -25.43
C ARG A 78 -5.12 -12.88 -26.03
N ARG A 79 -4.32 -13.61 -25.25
CA ARG A 79 -3.85 -14.97 -25.55
C ARG A 79 -4.22 -15.91 -24.42
N GLN A 80 -4.47 -17.14 -24.76
CA GLN A 80 -4.91 -18.16 -23.81
C GLN A 80 -4.04 -19.40 -23.95
N THR A 81 -3.58 -19.93 -22.79
CA THR A 81 -2.91 -21.23 -22.70
C THR A 81 -3.81 -22.26 -22.01
N SER A 82 -3.41 -23.54 -22.05
CA SER A 82 -3.98 -24.56 -21.15
C SER A 82 -3.36 -24.42 -19.75
N THR A 83 -4.04 -24.90 -18.72
CA THR A 83 -3.50 -24.87 -17.33
C THR A 83 -2.25 -25.73 -17.13
N ALA A 84 -1.95 -26.63 -18.05
CA ALA A 84 -0.75 -27.48 -18.01
C ALA A 84 0.51 -26.77 -18.56
N VAL A 85 0.34 -25.56 -19.14
CA VAL A 85 1.42 -24.82 -19.80
C VAL A 85 1.68 -23.56 -19.01
N ASP A 86 2.94 -23.27 -18.73
CA ASP A 86 3.37 -22.00 -18.15
C ASP A 86 3.06 -20.86 -19.13
N LEU A 87 2.55 -19.73 -18.65
CA LEU A 87 2.20 -18.60 -19.50
C LEU A 87 3.39 -18.08 -20.30
N ALA A 88 4.60 -18.19 -19.78
CA ALA A 88 5.82 -17.78 -20.45
C ALA A 88 6.13 -18.62 -21.71
N ASP A 89 5.61 -19.85 -21.80
CA ASP A 89 5.79 -20.70 -22.98
C ASP A 89 5.08 -20.14 -24.23
N GLU A 90 4.12 -19.22 -24.05
CA GLU A 90 3.46 -18.52 -25.15
C GLU A 90 4.26 -17.31 -25.70
N LEU A 91 5.25 -16.80 -24.94
CA LEU A 91 6.03 -15.63 -25.34
C LEU A 91 6.71 -15.75 -26.72
N PRO A 92 7.32 -16.91 -27.11
CA PRO A 92 7.89 -17.06 -28.44
C PRO A 92 6.90 -16.82 -29.58
N ASN A 93 5.60 -17.06 -29.35
CA ASN A 93 4.54 -16.90 -30.35
C ASN A 93 4.04 -15.47 -30.51
N VAL A 94 4.30 -14.61 -29.51
CA VAL A 94 3.79 -13.22 -29.46
C VAL A 94 4.88 -12.17 -29.55
N LEU A 95 6.14 -12.54 -29.32
CA LEU A 95 7.26 -11.62 -29.45
C LEU A 95 7.52 -11.27 -30.91
N PRO A 96 7.84 -10.01 -31.24
CA PRO A 96 8.25 -9.60 -32.59
C PRO A 96 9.45 -10.41 -33.12
N ALA A 97 9.63 -10.44 -34.43
CA ALA A 97 10.80 -11.09 -35.06
C ALA A 97 12.08 -10.26 -34.80
N GLY A 98 13.24 -10.95 -34.87
CA GLY A 98 14.55 -10.30 -34.74
C GLY A 98 15.16 -10.40 -33.34
N GLN A 99 16.21 -9.60 -33.11
CA GLN A 99 16.85 -9.45 -31.81
C GLN A 99 16.02 -8.48 -30.97
N ILE A 100 15.78 -8.83 -29.71
CA ILE A 100 14.91 -8.09 -28.81
C ILE A 100 15.60 -7.90 -27.45
N LYS A 101 15.56 -6.70 -26.91
CA LYS A 101 15.84 -6.40 -25.52
C LYS A 101 14.53 -6.39 -24.75
N LEU A 102 14.29 -7.43 -23.98
CA LEU A 102 13.08 -7.60 -23.15
C LEU A 102 13.36 -7.18 -21.73
N GLY A 103 12.76 -6.06 -21.31
CA GLY A 103 12.75 -5.64 -19.92
C GLY A 103 11.94 -6.59 -19.06
N PHE A 104 12.34 -6.78 -17.82
CA PHE A 104 11.58 -7.52 -16.79
C PHE A 104 11.82 -6.91 -15.41
N ASP A 105 10.84 -7.05 -14.53
CA ASP A 105 10.97 -6.60 -13.15
C ASP A 105 11.80 -7.61 -12.34
N ASP A 106 13.02 -7.23 -11.98
CA ASP A 106 13.96 -8.04 -11.22
C ASP A 106 13.68 -8.06 -9.71
N SER A 107 12.80 -7.18 -9.21
CA SER A 107 12.35 -7.21 -7.83
C SER A 107 11.31 -8.31 -7.56
N HIS A 108 10.57 -8.73 -8.58
CA HIS A 108 9.51 -9.74 -8.49
C HIS A 108 9.87 -11.07 -9.15
N MET A 109 10.75 -11.08 -10.15
CA MET A 109 11.12 -12.30 -10.86
C MET A 109 12.11 -13.13 -10.07
N SER A 110 11.75 -14.37 -9.73
CA SER A 110 12.68 -15.30 -9.10
C SER A 110 13.80 -15.72 -10.06
N VAL A 111 14.96 -16.13 -9.49
CA VAL A 111 16.10 -16.65 -10.29
C VAL A 111 15.70 -17.87 -11.12
N ALA A 112 14.79 -18.72 -10.62
CA ALA A 112 14.27 -19.88 -11.36
C ALA A 112 13.44 -19.46 -12.56
N GLN A 113 12.57 -18.47 -12.42
CA GLN A 113 11.78 -17.90 -13.53
C GLN A 113 12.67 -17.25 -14.57
N TYR A 114 13.66 -16.47 -14.15
CA TYR A 114 14.64 -15.84 -15.02
C TYR A 114 15.40 -16.88 -15.87
N GLY A 115 15.93 -17.93 -15.21
CA GLY A 115 16.65 -19.01 -15.92
C GLY A 115 15.76 -19.77 -16.90
N ARG A 116 14.50 -20.07 -16.52
CA ARG A 116 13.51 -20.67 -17.40
C ARG A 116 13.21 -19.78 -18.61
N LEU A 117 12.97 -18.49 -18.36
CA LEU A 117 12.65 -17.51 -19.39
C LEU A 117 13.77 -17.42 -20.45
N GLY A 118 15.03 -17.36 -19.98
CA GLY A 118 16.19 -17.39 -20.87
C GLY A 118 16.27 -18.67 -21.73
N GLY A 119 15.93 -19.82 -21.15
CA GLY A 119 15.87 -21.11 -21.86
C GLY A 119 14.76 -21.16 -22.94
N ILE A 120 13.59 -20.57 -22.66
CA ILE A 120 12.46 -20.51 -23.60
C ILE A 120 12.75 -19.56 -24.76
N LEU A 121 13.33 -18.39 -24.46
CA LEU A 121 13.48 -17.30 -25.44
C LEU A 121 14.75 -17.42 -26.28
N GLY A 122 15.77 -18.11 -25.78
CA GLY A 122 17.03 -18.34 -26.49
C GLY A 122 17.82 -17.05 -26.80
N ASP A 123 18.83 -17.16 -27.64
CA ASP A 123 19.83 -16.11 -27.93
C ASP A 123 19.29 -14.88 -28.67
N ARG A 124 18.06 -14.94 -29.18
CA ARG A 124 17.42 -13.80 -29.82
C ARG A 124 16.90 -12.75 -28.91
N VAL A 125 16.73 -13.07 -27.61
CA VAL A 125 16.19 -12.16 -26.60
C VAL A 125 17.22 -11.89 -25.52
N THR A 126 17.57 -10.63 -25.35
CA THR A 126 18.39 -10.18 -24.24
C THR A 126 17.47 -9.72 -23.10
N LEU A 127 17.51 -10.43 -21.97
CA LEU A 127 16.77 -10.05 -20.77
C LEU A 127 17.48 -8.90 -20.05
N VAL A 128 16.75 -7.81 -19.78
CA VAL A 128 17.28 -6.60 -19.15
C VAL A 128 16.49 -6.33 -17.86
N PRO A 129 17.12 -6.27 -16.68
CA PRO A 129 16.44 -5.90 -15.44
C PRO A 129 16.02 -4.42 -15.50
N VAL A 130 14.75 -4.14 -15.20
CA VAL A 130 14.14 -2.80 -15.29
C VAL A 130 13.12 -2.58 -14.16
N GLY A 131 13.43 -3.10 -12.97
CA GLY A 131 12.56 -2.97 -11.80
C GLY A 131 12.21 -1.52 -11.47
N GLY A 132 11.02 -1.33 -10.90
CA GLY A 132 10.52 -0.03 -10.46
C GLY A 132 9.84 0.83 -11.54
N LEU A 133 9.84 0.43 -12.81
CA LEU A 133 9.23 1.24 -13.89
C LEU A 133 7.71 1.40 -13.73
N VAL A 134 7.02 0.33 -13.40
CA VAL A 134 5.55 0.38 -13.21
C VAL A 134 5.21 1.01 -11.87
N GLU A 135 5.96 0.69 -10.83
CA GLU A 135 5.83 1.25 -9.50
C GLU A 135 6.00 2.78 -9.50
N GLU A 136 6.93 3.31 -10.29
CA GLU A 136 7.10 4.76 -10.47
C GLU A 136 5.86 5.41 -11.13
N LEU A 137 5.18 4.72 -12.04
CA LEU A 137 3.92 5.19 -12.61
C LEU A 137 2.76 5.14 -11.62
N ARG A 138 2.74 4.12 -10.74
CA ARG A 138 1.74 3.92 -9.69
C ARG A 138 1.88 4.92 -8.54
N ARG A 139 3.06 5.48 -8.36
CA ARG A 139 3.35 6.43 -7.28
C ARG A 139 2.41 7.63 -7.30
N VAL A 140 2.28 8.30 -8.46
CA VAL A 140 1.41 9.47 -8.61
C VAL A 140 0.03 9.01 -9.08
N LYS A 141 -0.94 9.09 -8.17
CA LYS A 141 -2.30 8.58 -8.38
C LYS A 141 -3.09 9.50 -9.29
N ASP A 142 -3.91 8.93 -10.15
CA ASP A 142 -4.92 9.69 -10.85
C ASP A 142 -6.17 9.94 -9.96
N ALA A 143 -7.13 10.71 -10.46
CA ALA A 143 -8.31 11.08 -9.66
C ALA A 143 -9.18 9.87 -9.30
N GLU A 144 -9.27 8.86 -10.19
CA GLU A 144 -10.07 7.66 -9.95
C GLU A 144 -9.40 6.75 -8.89
N GLU A 145 -8.07 6.62 -8.94
CA GLU A 145 -7.28 5.90 -7.92
C GLU A 145 -7.46 6.53 -6.54
N ILE A 146 -7.38 7.87 -6.45
CA ILE A 146 -7.58 8.62 -5.19
C ILE A 146 -8.98 8.38 -4.63
N GLU A 147 -10.02 8.38 -5.47
CA GLU A 147 -11.39 8.13 -4.99
C GLU A 147 -11.59 6.66 -4.52
N LYS A 148 -10.91 5.67 -5.13
CA LYS A 148 -10.93 4.28 -4.64
C LYS A 148 -10.24 4.15 -3.28
N ILE A 149 -9.09 4.81 -3.08
CA ILE A 149 -8.38 4.87 -1.80
C ILE A 149 -9.25 5.59 -0.74
N ALA A 150 -9.87 6.70 -1.10
CA ALA A 150 -10.77 7.44 -0.21
C ALA A 150 -12.01 6.60 0.18
N ALA A 151 -12.56 5.82 -0.73
CA ALA A 151 -13.66 4.90 -0.44
C ALA A 151 -13.22 3.77 0.51
N ALA A 152 -12.02 3.22 0.32
CA ALA A 152 -11.43 2.24 1.24
C ALA A 152 -11.25 2.83 2.65
N GLN A 153 -10.71 4.05 2.74
CA GLN A 153 -10.54 4.74 4.03
C GLN A 153 -11.88 5.03 4.70
N ALA A 154 -12.88 5.47 3.98
CA ALA A 154 -14.21 5.75 4.55
C ALA A 154 -14.87 4.47 5.12
N ILE A 155 -14.68 3.31 4.48
CA ILE A 155 -15.14 2.02 5.00
C ILE A 155 -14.38 1.64 6.27
N ALA A 156 -13.06 1.79 6.27
CA ALA A 156 -12.20 1.52 7.42
C ALA A 156 -12.59 2.40 8.62
N ASP A 157 -12.78 3.71 8.41
CA ASP A 157 -13.21 4.66 9.43
C ASP A 157 -14.57 4.28 10.03
N ALA A 158 -15.55 3.98 9.19
CA ALA A 158 -16.89 3.60 9.64
C ALA A 158 -16.90 2.27 10.43
N ALA A 159 -16.02 1.34 10.10
CA ALA A 159 -15.87 0.08 10.82
C ALA A 159 -15.25 0.31 12.21
N LEU A 160 -14.21 1.15 12.31
CA LEU A 160 -13.62 1.50 13.60
C LEU A 160 -14.60 2.26 14.49
N GLU A 161 -15.33 3.24 13.97
CA GLU A 161 -16.34 3.96 14.77
C GLU A 161 -17.40 3.00 15.34
N ALA A 162 -17.83 2.01 14.56
CA ALA A 162 -18.76 0.99 15.04
C ALA A 162 -18.13 0.11 16.14
N LEU A 163 -16.86 -0.27 16.01
CA LEU A 163 -16.13 -1.03 17.02
C LEU A 163 -16.00 -0.26 18.33
N LEU A 164 -15.59 1.02 18.26
CA LEU A 164 -15.38 1.89 19.41
C LEU A 164 -16.69 2.34 20.10
N ALA A 165 -17.84 2.15 19.48
CA ALA A 165 -19.15 2.35 20.11
C ALA A 165 -19.54 1.19 21.07
N GLY A 166 -18.88 0.04 20.94
CA GLY A 166 -19.09 -1.12 21.81
C GLY A 166 -18.05 -1.23 22.93
N PRO A 167 -18.24 -2.21 23.85
CA PRO A 167 -17.27 -2.47 24.91
C PRO A 167 -16.00 -3.11 24.32
N MET A 168 -14.84 -2.68 24.83
CA MET A 168 -13.54 -3.27 24.50
C MET A 168 -12.91 -3.97 25.70
N ILE A 169 -13.08 -3.43 26.91
CA ILE A 169 -12.56 -4.03 28.15
C ILE A 169 -13.19 -5.42 28.36
N GLY A 170 -12.34 -6.41 28.62
CA GLY A 170 -12.73 -7.81 28.82
C GLY A 170 -12.83 -8.62 27.52
N ARG A 171 -12.79 -7.98 26.36
CA ARG A 171 -12.69 -8.66 25.07
C ARG A 171 -11.23 -8.87 24.66
N THR A 172 -10.97 -9.91 23.89
CA THR A 172 -9.60 -10.18 23.45
C THR A 172 -9.20 -9.32 22.24
N GLU A 173 -7.90 -9.06 22.09
CA GLU A 173 -7.35 -8.37 20.94
C GLU A 173 -7.84 -9.03 19.62
N ARG A 174 -7.84 -10.37 19.58
CA ARG A 174 -8.27 -11.15 18.40
C ARG A 174 -9.76 -11.03 18.10
N GLU A 175 -10.63 -11.06 19.11
CA GLU A 175 -12.07 -10.86 18.91
C GLU A 175 -12.38 -9.51 18.29
N LEU A 176 -11.68 -8.46 18.73
CA LEU A 176 -11.87 -7.11 18.21
C LEU A 176 -11.33 -6.97 16.78
N ALA A 177 -10.16 -7.57 16.48
CA ALA A 177 -9.61 -7.58 15.13
C ALA A 177 -10.54 -8.29 14.15
N LEU A 178 -11.02 -9.48 14.49
CA LEU A 178 -11.96 -10.23 13.65
C LEU A 178 -13.27 -9.47 13.43
N GLN A 179 -13.79 -8.78 14.47
CA GLN A 179 -14.98 -7.95 14.32
C GLN A 179 -14.71 -6.79 13.35
N LEU A 180 -13.60 -6.09 13.52
CA LEU A 180 -13.22 -4.94 12.67
C LEU A 180 -13.13 -5.34 11.20
N GLU A 181 -12.44 -6.44 10.90
CA GLU A 181 -12.29 -6.96 9.53
C GLU A 181 -13.63 -7.44 8.94
N HIS A 182 -14.45 -8.08 9.77
CA HIS A 182 -15.80 -8.48 9.35
C HIS A 182 -16.68 -7.27 9.01
N ASP A 183 -16.63 -6.23 9.85
CA ASP A 183 -17.41 -5.01 9.64
C ASP A 183 -16.96 -4.24 8.39
N MET A 184 -15.66 -4.20 8.08
CA MET A 184 -15.16 -3.65 6.81
C MET A 184 -15.72 -4.40 5.60
N ARG A 185 -15.73 -5.75 5.64
CA ARG A 185 -16.33 -6.58 4.57
C ARG A 185 -17.82 -6.36 4.41
N LEU A 186 -18.57 -6.25 5.49
CA LEU A 186 -20.02 -5.97 5.45
C LEU A 186 -20.32 -4.59 4.84
N ARG A 187 -19.40 -3.65 4.92
CA ARG A 187 -19.51 -2.31 4.35
C ARG A 187 -19.06 -2.22 2.90
N GLY A 188 -18.56 -3.32 2.32
CA GLY A 188 -18.22 -3.41 0.90
C GLY A 188 -16.74 -3.51 0.58
N ALA A 189 -15.85 -3.59 1.57
CA ALA A 189 -14.45 -3.91 1.32
C ALA A 189 -14.30 -5.34 0.82
N SER A 190 -13.36 -5.59 -0.10
CA SER A 190 -12.98 -6.94 -0.52
C SER A 190 -12.27 -7.70 0.61
N GLY A 191 -11.61 -6.97 1.51
CA GLY A 191 -10.92 -7.48 2.68
C GLY A 191 -10.23 -6.35 3.45
N PRO A 192 -9.49 -6.69 4.52
CA PRO A 192 -8.50 -5.79 5.07
C PRO A 192 -7.35 -5.60 4.06
N SER A 193 -6.68 -4.46 4.10
CA SER A 193 -5.49 -4.17 3.27
C SER A 193 -4.23 -4.89 3.80
N PHE A 194 -4.23 -5.21 5.09
CA PHE A 194 -3.23 -6.00 5.80
C PHE A 194 -3.90 -6.63 7.04
N ASP A 195 -3.21 -7.55 7.72
CA ASP A 195 -3.71 -8.16 8.96
C ASP A 195 -3.83 -7.08 10.05
N SER A 196 -5.05 -6.78 10.51
CA SER A 196 -5.32 -5.71 11.47
C SER A 196 -4.55 -5.92 12.78
N ILE A 197 -3.94 -4.88 13.31
CA ILE A 197 -3.25 -4.88 14.59
C ILE A 197 -4.20 -4.36 15.65
N ILE A 198 -4.42 -5.14 16.71
CA ILE A 198 -5.00 -4.66 17.97
C ILE A 198 -4.10 -5.16 19.09
N ALA A 199 -3.44 -4.22 19.78
CA ALA A 199 -2.42 -4.54 20.76
C ALA A 199 -2.55 -3.66 22.01
N ALA A 200 -2.80 -4.29 23.17
CA ALA A 200 -3.11 -3.62 24.42
C ALA A 200 -1.93 -3.63 25.41
N GLY A 201 -1.75 -2.54 26.15
CA GLY A 201 -0.73 -2.40 27.19
C GLY A 201 0.69 -2.70 26.66
N PRO A 202 1.48 -3.55 27.35
CA PRO A 202 2.84 -3.89 26.93
C PRO A 202 2.95 -4.50 25.54
N HIS A 203 1.89 -5.13 25.03
CA HIS A 203 1.88 -5.68 23.68
C HIS A 203 1.86 -4.58 22.60
N GLY A 204 1.24 -3.44 22.90
CA GLY A 204 1.26 -2.26 22.03
C GLY A 204 2.65 -1.69 21.79
N ALA A 205 3.64 -2.03 22.62
CA ALA A 205 5.04 -1.66 22.39
C ALA A 205 5.71 -2.43 21.23
N LEU A 206 5.01 -3.38 20.58
CA LEU A 206 5.46 -4.06 19.38
C LEU A 206 4.79 -3.40 18.16
N PRO A 207 5.53 -2.69 17.28
CA PRO A 207 4.94 -1.98 16.14
C PRO A 207 4.12 -2.88 15.20
N HIS A 208 4.54 -4.13 15.02
CA HIS A 208 3.88 -5.14 14.17
C HIS A 208 3.32 -6.30 15.01
N ALA A 209 2.59 -5.97 16.07
CA ALA A 209 1.97 -6.97 16.95
C ALA A 209 0.85 -7.73 16.21
N SER A 210 0.75 -9.04 16.44
CA SER A 210 -0.39 -9.84 15.98
C SER A 210 -1.41 -9.99 17.10
N PRO A 211 -2.71 -9.78 16.87
CA PRO A 211 -3.74 -9.85 17.91
C PRO A 211 -3.79 -11.20 18.63
N ARG A 212 -3.78 -11.18 19.98
CA ARG A 212 -3.73 -12.37 20.84
C ARG A 212 -5.10 -12.69 21.46
N ASP A 213 -5.24 -13.91 21.97
CA ASP A 213 -6.38 -14.32 22.83
C ASP A 213 -6.17 -13.84 24.28
N VAL A 214 -5.89 -12.54 24.45
CA VAL A 214 -5.68 -11.88 25.75
C VAL A 214 -6.66 -10.73 25.86
N ALA A 215 -7.40 -10.72 26.96
CA ALA A 215 -8.40 -9.69 27.21
C ALA A 215 -7.74 -8.33 27.46
N ILE A 216 -8.34 -7.28 26.92
CA ILE A 216 -7.97 -5.89 27.20
C ILE A 216 -8.42 -5.55 28.63
N GLU A 217 -7.52 -4.98 29.40
CA GLU A 217 -7.76 -4.59 30.79
C GLU A 217 -7.93 -3.07 30.93
N ALA A 218 -8.66 -2.65 31.93
CA ALA A 218 -8.77 -1.22 32.27
C ALA A 218 -7.38 -0.63 32.63
N GLY A 219 -7.12 0.58 32.20
CA GLY A 219 -5.84 1.29 32.41
C GLY A 219 -4.83 1.10 31.26
N GLN A 220 -5.15 0.30 30.24
CA GLN A 220 -4.26 0.07 29.11
C GLN A 220 -4.51 1.07 27.97
N LEU A 221 -3.44 1.45 27.26
CA LEU A 221 -3.54 1.97 25.91
C LEU A 221 -3.68 0.80 24.94
N VAL A 222 -4.47 0.99 23.90
CA VAL A 222 -4.70 -0.01 22.85
C VAL A 222 -4.37 0.62 21.49
N VAL A 223 -3.33 0.13 20.85
CA VAL A 223 -2.99 0.47 19.45
C VAL A 223 -3.92 -0.33 18.56
N ILE A 224 -4.59 0.36 17.66
CA ILE A 224 -5.46 -0.21 16.62
C ILE A 224 -4.95 0.32 15.29
N ASP A 225 -4.44 -0.60 14.46
CA ASP A 225 -3.94 -0.30 13.13
C ASP A 225 -4.70 -1.17 12.12
N TRP A 226 -5.36 -0.51 11.17
CA TRP A 226 -6.32 -1.16 10.27
C TRP A 226 -6.43 -0.42 8.94
N GLY A 227 -6.78 -1.18 7.93
CA GLY A 227 -7.08 -0.65 6.61
C GLY A 227 -8.03 -1.56 5.85
N ALA A 228 -8.77 -1.00 4.91
CA ALA A 228 -9.68 -1.72 4.02
C ALA A 228 -9.13 -1.76 2.60
N GLN A 229 -9.60 -2.72 1.80
CA GLN A 229 -9.30 -2.79 0.38
C GLN A 229 -10.59 -2.65 -0.45
N VAL A 230 -10.60 -1.68 -1.39
CA VAL A 230 -11.70 -1.46 -2.34
C VAL A 230 -11.13 -1.41 -3.75
N ASP A 231 -11.66 -2.25 -4.63
CA ASP A 231 -11.17 -2.36 -6.02
C ASP A 231 -9.65 -2.48 -6.10
N GLY A 232 -9.05 -3.27 -5.18
CA GLY A 232 -7.61 -3.50 -5.08
C GLY A 232 -6.81 -2.39 -4.42
N TYR A 233 -7.36 -1.20 -4.24
CA TYR A 233 -6.69 -0.09 -3.56
C TYR A 233 -6.81 -0.22 -2.05
N ALA A 234 -5.70 -0.03 -1.37
CA ALA A 234 -5.56 -0.10 0.08
C ALA A 234 -5.88 1.24 0.75
N SER A 235 -6.35 1.18 2.00
CA SER A 235 -6.26 2.29 2.95
C SER A 235 -5.44 1.87 4.16
N ASP A 236 -5.02 2.85 4.95
CA ASP A 236 -4.16 2.66 6.11
C ASP A 236 -4.44 3.72 7.17
N CYS A 237 -4.56 3.30 8.42
CA CYS A 237 -4.74 4.22 9.54
C CYS A 237 -4.45 3.55 10.88
N THR A 238 -3.81 4.28 11.79
CA THR A 238 -3.66 3.88 13.19
C THR A 238 -4.30 4.87 14.13
N ARG A 239 -4.98 4.36 15.16
CA ARG A 239 -5.38 5.11 16.34
C ARG A 239 -4.98 4.34 17.60
N THR A 240 -4.57 5.08 18.61
CA THR A 240 -4.41 4.54 19.97
C THR A 240 -5.54 5.07 20.83
N VAL A 241 -6.22 4.17 21.58
CA VAL A 241 -7.32 4.51 22.48
C VAL A 241 -6.99 4.11 23.90
N ALA A 242 -7.68 4.69 24.89
CA ALA A 242 -7.53 4.39 26.31
C ALA A 242 -8.66 3.45 26.78
N ALA A 243 -8.33 2.29 27.29
CA ALA A 243 -9.27 1.39 27.95
C ALA A 243 -9.50 1.86 29.40
N GLY A 244 -10.51 2.69 29.62
CA GLY A 244 -10.76 3.34 30.91
C GLY A 244 -9.74 4.46 31.21
N GLU A 245 -9.49 4.69 32.52
CA GLU A 245 -8.52 5.69 32.99
C GLU A 245 -7.09 5.16 32.82
N ILE A 246 -6.22 5.96 32.23
CA ILE A 246 -4.79 5.65 32.03
C ILE A 246 -3.91 6.52 32.92
N SER A 247 -2.63 6.15 33.05
CA SER A 247 -1.64 6.94 33.82
C SER A 247 -1.35 8.30 33.17
N ASP A 248 -0.88 9.25 33.95
CA ASP A 248 -0.44 10.56 33.45
C ASP A 248 0.72 10.40 32.45
N THR A 249 1.67 9.51 32.74
CA THR A 249 2.79 9.19 31.79
C THR A 249 2.29 8.72 30.43
N ALA A 250 1.27 7.85 30.39
CA ALA A 250 0.69 7.37 29.14
C ALA A 250 -0.02 8.51 28.39
N ARG A 251 -0.69 9.42 29.12
CA ARG A 251 -1.33 10.59 28.54
C ARG A 251 -0.31 11.58 27.97
N GLU A 252 0.74 11.88 28.72
CA GLU A 252 1.83 12.77 28.27
C GLU A 252 2.52 12.23 27.01
N ALA A 253 2.77 10.92 26.96
CA ALA A 253 3.33 10.27 25.78
C ALA A 253 2.37 10.33 24.57
N TYR A 254 1.05 10.19 24.81
CA TYR A 254 0.05 10.34 23.74
C TYR A 254 0.06 11.75 23.15
N GLU A 255 0.04 12.78 23.99
CA GLU A 255 0.07 14.18 23.56
C GLU A 255 1.38 14.51 22.80
N LEU A 256 2.51 13.92 23.20
CA LEU A 256 3.78 14.05 22.47
C LEU A 256 3.67 13.48 21.07
N VAL A 257 3.16 12.25 20.90
CA VAL A 257 3.00 11.62 19.58
C VAL A 257 2.00 12.41 18.73
N LEU A 258 0.89 12.86 19.33
CA LEU A 258 -0.10 13.70 18.65
C LEU A 258 0.52 15.02 18.14
N SER A 259 1.33 15.70 18.97
CA SER A 259 1.98 16.94 18.57
C SER A 259 2.96 16.71 17.41
N ALA A 260 3.71 15.60 17.45
CA ALA A 260 4.65 15.22 16.39
C ALA A 260 3.91 14.90 15.08
N GLN A 261 2.78 14.19 15.15
CA GLN A 261 1.96 13.84 14.00
C GLN A 261 1.35 15.09 13.34
N LEU A 262 0.77 15.98 14.13
CA LEU A 262 0.19 17.23 13.61
C LEU A 262 1.24 18.10 12.92
N ALA A 263 2.43 18.26 13.53
CA ALA A 263 3.52 19.03 12.95
C ALA A 263 4.04 18.41 11.64
N ALA A 264 4.10 17.08 11.56
CA ALA A 264 4.51 16.39 10.33
C ALA A 264 3.45 16.51 9.22
N VAL A 265 2.16 16.40 9.54
CA VAL A 265 1.06 16.64 8.58
C VAL A 265 1.11 18.06 8.02
N ASP A 266 1.36 19.07 8.86
CA ASP A 266 1.48 20.47 8.43
C ASP A 266 2.68 20.70 7.50
N ALA A 267 3.71 19.85 7.55
CA ALA A 267 4.88 19.91 6.68
C ALA A 267 4.67 19.22 5.30
N VAL A 268 3.58 18.47 5.12
CA VAL A 268 3.29 17.76 3.87
C VAL A 268 2.82 18.74 2.80
N THR A 269 3.62 18.90 1.76
CA THR A 269 3.25 19.63 0.54
C THR A 269 4.09 19.13 -0.63
N ALA A 270 3.64 19.35 -1.87
CA ALA A 270 4.43 18.99 -3.04
C ALA A 270 5.77 19.75 -3.09
N GLY A 271 6.85 19.04 -3.43
CA GLY A 271 8.22 19.54 -3.40
C GLY A 271 8.90 19.45 -2.03
N ALA A 272 8.20 19.01 -0.98
CA ALA A 272 8.83 18.79 0.31
C ALA A 272 9.69 17.51 0.28
N ASP A 273 10.92 17.59 0.78
CA ASP A 273 11.86 16.48 0.88
C ASP A 273 11.38 15.45 1.91
N CYS A 274 11.26 14.21 1.49
CA CYS A 274 10.73 13.10 2.30
C CYS A 274 11.55 12.84 3.59
N PHE A 275 12.88 13.02 3.54
CA PHE A 275 13.73 12.97 4.72
C PHE A 275 13.40 14.09 5.71
N SER A 276 13.19 15.29 5.21
CA SER A 276 12.92 16.48 6.03
C SER A 276 11.57 16.39 6.75
N ILE A 277 10.56 15.79 6.13
CA ILE A 277 9.25 15.56 6.77
C ILE A 277 9.38 14.55 7.93
N ASP A 278 10.12 13.43 7.74
CA ASP A 278 10.44 12.49 8.85
C ASP A 278 11.15 13.21 10.00
N ALA A 279 12.10 14.10 9.67
CA ALA A 279 12.86 14.83 10.68
C ALA A 279 11.99 15.72 11.56
N VAL A 280 10.88 16.28 11.06
CA VAL A 280 9.96 17.11 11.85
C VAL A 280 9.40 16.33 13.04
N ALA A 281 8.77 15.18 12.80
CA ALA A 281 8.21 14.38 13.88
C ALA A 281 9.31 13.81 14.78
N ARG A 282 10.40 13.34 14.20
CA ARG A 282 11.51 12.71 14.92
C ARG A 282 12.22 13.66 15.86
N GLN A 283 12.39 14.92 15.47
CA GLN A 283 13.00 15.95 16.35
C GLN A 283 12.12 16.23 17.56
N ILE A 284 10.81 16.35 17.41
CA ILE A 284 9.87 16.57 18.51
C ILE A 284 9.96 15.42 19.51
N ILE A 285 9.87 14.17 19.04
CA ILE A 285 9.93 12.96 19.86
C ILE A 285 11.30 12.85 20.56
N SER A 286 12.39 13.15 19.84
CA SER A 286 13.77 13.07 20.38
C SER A 286 14.04 14.14 21.42
N ALA A 287 13.53 15.37 21.23
CA ALA A 287 13.69 16.45 22.19
C ALA A 287 13.01 16.16 23.53
N ALA A 288 11.95 15.33 23.53
CA ALA A 288 11.28 14.83 24.73
C ALA A 288 11.97 13.59 25.35
N GLY A 289 13.11 13.14 24.81
CA GLY A 289 13.86 11.98 25.34
C GLY A 289 13.42 10.62 24.80
N HIS A 290 12.51 10.58 23.80
CA HIS A 290 11.97 9.33 23.24
C HIS A 290 12.52 8.98 21.85
N GLY A 291 13.67 9.55 21.43
CA GLY A 291 14.24 9.32 20.11
C GLY A 291 14.54 7.85 19.77
N GLU A 292 14.98 7.05 20.77
CA GLU A 292 15.23 5.63 20.61
C GLU A 292 13.94 4.78 20.56
N HIS A 293 12.81 5.36 21.01
CA HIS A 293 11.51 4.70 21.03
C HIS A 293 10.70 4.93 19.73
N PHE A 294 11.22 5.70 18.76
CA PHE A 294 10.66 5.88 17.41
C PHE A 294 11.58 5.20 16.38
N GLY A 295 11.39 3.89 16.20
CA GLY A 295 12.33 3.02 15.48
C GLY A 295 12.09 2.88 13.97
N HIS A 296 10.90 3.22 13.44
CA HIS A 296 10.53 3.09 12.02
C HIS A 296 10.58 4.42 11.26
N GLY A 297 10.25 4.42 9.98
CA GLY A 297 10.04 5.63 9.18
C GLY A 297 8.76 6.35 9.59
N LEU A 298 8.65 7.61 9.19
CA LEU A 298 7.45 8.40 9.47
C LEU A 298 6.23 7.95 8.66
N GLY A 299 6.45 7.36 7.47
CA GLY A 299 5.37 6.95 6.60
C GLY A 299 5.83 6.43 5.24
N HIS A 300 4.86 6.06 4.43
CA HIS A 300 5.05 5.44 3.12
C HIS A 300 3.90 5.79 2.17
N GLY A 301 4.11 5.53 0.87
CA GLY A 301 3.04 5.58 -0.12
C GLY A 301 2.03 4.45 0.05
N VAL A 302 0.78 4.70 -0.34
CA VAL A 302 -0.31 3.72 -0.34
C VAL A 302 -1.01 3.74 -1.70
N GLY A 303 -1.36 2.57 -2.22
CA GLY A 303 -2.07 2.45 -3.49
C GLY A 303 -2.65 1.05 -3.70
N LEU A 304 -2.25 0.38 -4.77
CA LEU A 304 -2.59 -1.03 -5.01
C LEU A 304 -1.83 -1.95 -4.06
N ASP A 305 -0.60 -1.59 -3.67
CA ASP A 305 0.09 -2.19 -2.54
C ASP A 305 -0.05 -1.30 -1.31
N ILE A 306 -0.04 -1.94 -0.14
CA ILE A 306 -0.09 -1.22 1.14
C ILE A 306 1.16 -0.35 1.34
N HIS A 307 2.32 -0.83 0.91
CA HIS A 307 3.57 -0.09 0.96
C HIS A 307 4.08 0.20 -0.45
N GLU A 308 4.01 1.46 -0.85
CA GLU A 308 4.52 1.96 -2.14
C GLU A 308 5.48 3.14 -1.92
N ALA A 309 6.09 3.61 -2.99
CA ALA A 309 6.78 4.89 -2.99
C ALA A 309 5.77 6.06 -2.86
N PRO A 310 6.19 7.18 -2.24
CA PRO A 310 7.50 7.44 -1.65
C PRO A 310 7.65 6.87 -0.23
N THR A 311 8.88 6.81 0.29
CA THR A 311 9.16 6.49 1.69
C THR A 311 9.56 7.75 2.44
N LEU A 312 8.88 8.05 3.56
CA LEU A 312 9.21 9.15 4.45
C LEU A 312 10.04 8.61 5.63
N SER A 313 11.36 8.75 5.57
CA SER A 313 12.23 8.08 6.55
C SER A 313 13.61 8.72 6.64
N LYS A 314 14.20 8.69 7.84
CA LYS A 314 15.61 8.99 8.07
C LYS A 314 16.60 8.06 7.34
N ARG A 315 16.11 6.96 6.73
CA ARG A 315 16.95 5.97 6.02
C ARG A 315 17.21 6.36 4.57
N ILE A 316 16.44 7.29 4.01
CA ILE A 316 16.71 7.84 2.69
C ILE A 316 17.71 9.00 2.81
N GLU A 317 18.43 9.29 1.74
CA GLU A 317 19.35 10.42 1.71
C GLU A 317 18.56 11.74 1.59
N ALA A 318 18.98 12.78 2.30
CA ALA A 318 18.34 14.09 2.23
C ALA A 318 18.40 14.65 0.80
N GLY A 319 17.25 15.09 0.29
CA GLY A 319 17.11 15.57 -1.08
C GLY A 319 17.06 14.47 -2.17
N ALA A 320 17.05 13.19 -1.78
CA ALA A 320 16.98 12.11 -2.74
C ALA A 320 15.57 11.90 -3.30
N ASP A 321 14.54 12.26 -2.54
CA ASP A 321 13.15 12.11 -2.96
C ASP A 321 12.25 13.22 -2.38
N GLU A 322 11.37 13.76 -3.23
CA GLU A 322 10.44 14.83 -2.89
C GLU A 322 9.01 14.36 -3.15
N LEU A 323 8.08 14.83 -2.31
CA LEU A 323 6.65 14.58 -2.50
C LEU A 323 6.15 15.25 -3.79
N ARG A 324 5.30 14.54 -4.51
CA ARG A 324 4.64 15.02 -5.75
C ARG A 324 3.16 15.23 -5.51
N VAL A 325 2.55 16.15 -6.26
CA VAL A 325 1.08 16.28 -6.27
C VAL A 325 0.46 14.93 -6.62
N ASN A 326 -0.54 14.51 -5.84
CA ASN A 326 -1.24 13.22 -5.94
C ASN A 326 -0.43 12.00 -5.46
N ASP A 327 0.73 12.15 -4.83
CA ASP A 327 1.22 11.08 -3.94
C ASP A 327 0.17 10.87 -2.85
N VAL A 328 -0.11 9.62 -2.50
CA VAL A 328 -0.93 9.26 -1.34
C VAL A 328 -0.03 8.62 -0.31
N VAL A 329 0.06 9.21 0.89
CA VAL A 329 1.05 8.82 1.90
C VAL A 329 0.46 8.72 3.29
N THR A 330 1.06 7.89 4.15
CA THR A 330 0.80 7.86 5.60
C THR A 330 1.70 8.84 6.34
N ILE A 331 1.22 9.34 7.49
CA ILE A 331 2.00 10.07 8.48
C ILE A 331 1.71 9.45 9.85
N GLU A 332 2.63 8.60 10.32
CA GLU A 332 2.40 7.63 11.39
C GLU A 332 3.49 7.61 12.48
N PRO A 333 3.88 8.72 13.08
CA PRO A 333 4.85 8.67 14.16
C PRO A 333 4.36 7.81 15.32
N GLY A 334 5.29 7.12 15.99
CA GLY A 334 4.98 6.30 17.14
C GLY A 334 6.06 6.33 18.21
N VAL A 335 5.66 6.05 19.46
CA VAL A 335 6.56 5.83 20.59
C VAL A 335 6.20 4.49 21.22
N TYR A 336 7.21 3.62 21.36
CA TYR A 336 7.05 2.26 21.86
C TYR A 336 7.94 2.05 23.07
N LEU A 337 7.31 1.90 24.25
CA LEU A 337 8.02 1.71 25.53
C LEU A 337 7.97 0.23 25.94
N PRO A 338 9.05 -0.53 25.77
CA PRO A 338 9.06 -1.97 26.02
C PRO A 338 8.62 -2.31 27.45
N GLY A 339 7.63 -3.21 27.55
CA GLY A 339 7.07 -3.63 28.85
C GLY A 339 6.02 -2.69 29.44
N GLU A 340 5.73 -1.56 28.78
CA GLU A 340 4.74 -0.58 29.25
C GLU A 340 3.60 -0.42 28.23
N PHE A 341 3.81 0.27 27.11
CA PHE A 341 2.79 0.52 26.09
C PHE A 341 3.42 1.01 24.78
N GLY A 342 2.63 1.03 23.72
CA GLY A 342 2.92 1.74 22.48
C GLY A 342 1.84 2.75 22.12
N ILE A 343 2.23 3.74 21.34
CA ILE A 343 1.34 4.76 20.78
C ILE A 343 1.75 4.97 19.32
N ARG A 344 0.77 4.91 18.41
CA ARG A 344 0.88 5.36 17.03
C ARG A 344 -0.38 6.14 16.68
N ILE A 345 -0.20 7.25 15.99
CA ILE A 345 -1.30 8.07 15.47
C ILE A 345 -0.97 8.35 14.01
N GLU A 346 -1.87 7.96 13.13
CA GLU A 346 -1.63 7.94 11.70
C GLU A 346 -2.80 8.51 10.92
N ASP A 347 -2.52 9.27 9.90
CA ASP A 347 -3.48 9.65 8.87
C ASP A 347 -2.96 9.26 7.48
N LEU A 348 -3.89 8.90 6.61
CA LEU A 348 -3.69 8.77 5.18
C LEU A 348 -4.04 10.09 4.49
N LEU A 349 -3.13 10.61 3.66
CA LEU A 349 -3.27 11.92 3.03
C LEU A 349 -2.94 11.87 1.53
N VAL A 350 -3.60 12.78 0.78
CA VAL A 350 -3.22 13.10 -0.60
C VAL A 350 -2.39 14.37 -0.59
N VAL A 351 -1.21 14.32 -1.18
CA VAL A 351 -0.31 15.45 -1.34
C VAL A 351 -0.89 16.44 -2.38
N THR A 352 -0.92 17.72 -2.03
CA THR A 352 -1.36 18.80 -2.91
C THR A 352 -0.28 19.86 -3.05
N ALA A 353 -0.48 20.86 -3.90
CA ALA A 353 0.41 22.03 -4.00
C ALA A 353 0.35 22.95 -2.76
N GLY A 354 -0.60 22.71 -1.85
CA GLY A 354 -0.79 23.43 -0.59
C GLY A 354 -0.93 22.47 0.57
N ALA A 355 -1.86 22.73 1.49
CA ALA A 355 -2.17 21.81 2.60
C ALA A 355 -2.69 20.46 2.05
N PRO A 356 -2.27 19.31 2.63
CA PRO A 356 -2.70 18.00 2.14
C PRO A 356 -4.20 17.77 2.35
N ARG A 357 -4.81 16.96 1.48
CA ARG A 357 -6.17 16.43 1.70
C ARG A 357 -6.08 15.22 2.61
N ILE A 358 -6.54 15.34 3.84
CA ILE A 358 -6.62 14.21 4.77
C ILE A 358 -7.79 13.31 4.37
N LEU A 359 -7.55 12.02 4.19
CA LEU A 359 -8.58 11.03 3.87
C LEU A 359 -9.19 10.41 5.11
N THR A 360 -8.40 10.25 6.18
CA THR A 360 -8.85 9.71 7.47
C THR A 360 -9.77 10.69 8.17
N SER A 361 -10.94 10.24 8.61
CA SER A 361 -11.95 11.08 9.30
C SER A 361 -12.03 10.85 10.81
N ILE A 362 -11.40 9.80 11.33
CA ILE A 362 -11.41 9.47 12.77
C ILE A 362 -10.64 10.53 13.55
N PRO A 363 -11.27 11.14 14.62
CA PRO A 363 -10.60 12.13 15.44
C PRO A 363 -9.30 11.61 16.07
N LYS A 364 -8.31 12.52 16.20
CA LYS A 364 -7.01 12.22 16.82
C LYS A 364 -6.94 12.52 18.31
N ALA A 365 -7.98 13.08 18.90
CA ALA A 365 -8.05 13.23 20.35
C ALA A 365 -8.13 11.87 21.03
N LEU A 366 -7.41 11.70 22.14
CA LEU A 366 -7.44 10.44 22.89
C LEU A 366 -8.87 10.08 23.31
N ARG A 367 -9.38 8.98 22.77
CA ARG A 367 -10.71 8.47 23.09
C ARG A 367 -10.62 7.43 24.20
N THR A 368 -11.47 7.57 25.22
CA THR A 368 -11.63 6.55 26.25
C THR A 368 -12.74 5.59 25.85
N VAL A 369 -12.49 4.29 25.96
CA VAL A 369 -13.42 3.19 25.69
C VAL A 369 -13.68 2.38 26.95
N SER A 370 -14.85 1.70 27.01
CA SER A 370 -15.30 0.91 28.18
C SER A 370 -15.08 -0.60 27.98
#